data_382553099b378ec0d2b27317708db2a9
#
_entry.id   382553099b378ec0d2b27317708db2a9
#
_cell.length_a   1.000
_cell.length_b   1.000
_cell.length_c   1.000
_cell.angle_alpha   90.00
_cell.angle_beta   90.00
_cell.angle_gamma   90.00
#
_symmetry.space_group_name_H-M   'P 1'
#
loop_
_entity.id
_entity.type
_entity.pdbx_description
1 polymer ?
#
loop_
_entity_poly.entity_id
_entity_poly.type
_entity_poly.pdbx_seq_one_letter_code
_entity_poly.pdbx_strand_id
1 'polypeptide(L)'
;MEKYREISCIPLCPEIYVGLYLQNLMESAQHFSVIESAYYRIKWAHSLVGVNNPCDSEIIAYIVNAARRKLNRSFKKNEPVTPDIMIKLFAIYNTADRTLKDLRLLTLCSLTYTGFLTLQ
;
A
#
# COMPACT_ATOMS: atom_id res chain seq x y z
N MET A 1 17.46 16.80 -22.93
CA MET A 1 18.42 16.96 -21.82
C MET A 1 18.67 18.41 -21.43
N GLU A 2 18.50 19.38 -22.28
CA GLU A 2 18.67 20.80 -21.93
C GLU A 2 17.58 21.36 -21.01
N LYS A 3 16.39 20.84 -21.07
CA LYS A 3 15.23 21.29 -20.25
C LYS A 3 15.38 21.09 -18.75
N TYR A 4 16.29 20.17 -18.32
CA TYR A 4 16.55 19.91 -16.91
C TYR A 4 17.72 20.72 -16.32
N ARG A 5 18.54 21.36 -17.16
CA ARG A 5 19.66 22.20 -16.71
C ARG A 5 19.22 23.58 -16.19
N GLU A 6 18.13 24.12 -16.73
CA GLU A 6 17.61 25.43 -16.30
C GLU A 6 16.94 25.35 -14.92
N ILE A 7 16.45 24.16 -14.52
CA ILE A 7 15.80 23.94 -13.21
C ILE A 7 16.81 23.93 -12.07
N SER A 8 18.07 23.59 -12.34
CA SER A 8 19.13 23.55 -11.33
C SER A 8 19.67 24.95 -10.94
N CYS A 9 19.30 25.99 -11.68
CA CYS A 9 19.73 27.35 -11.42
C CYS A 9 18.75 28.20 -10.62
N ILE A 10 17.59 27.64 -10.22
CA ILE A 10 16.62 28.35 -9.39
C ILE A 10 16.73 27.79 -7.97
N PRO A 11 17.45 28.44 -7.05
CA PRO A 11 17.55 27.97 -5.67
C PRO A 11 16.26 28.19 -4.86
N LEU A 12 15.16 28.48 -5.52
CA LEU A 12 14.02 29.19 -4.97
C LEU A 12 12.81 28.35 -4.64
N CYS A 13 12.84 27.19 -4.23
CA CYS A 13 11.77 26.43 -3.58
C CYS A 13 11.82 24.96 -3.96
N PRO A 14 12.71 24.18 -3.37
CA PRO A 14 12.68 22.73 -3.50
C PRO A 14 11.35 22.14 -3.04
N GLU A 15 10.64 22.82 -2.13
CA GLU A 15 9.33 22.44 -1.63
C GLU A 15 8.26 22.40 -2.72
N ILE A 16 8.21 23.39 -3.59
CA ILE A 16 7.22 23.48 -4.68
C ILE A 16 7.42 22.33 -5.67
N TYR A 17 8.67 22.02 -6.01
CA TYR A 17 8.95 20.91 -6.94
C TYR A 17 8.56 19.55 -6.35
N VAL A 18 8.85 19.33 -5.08
CA VAL A 18 8.42 18.12 -4.37
C VAL A 18 6.89 18.05 -4.30
N GLY A 19 6.24 19.17 -4.00
CA GLY A 19 4.78 19.27 -3.98
C GLY A 19 4.14 18.93 -5.32
N LEU A 20 4.62 19.52 -6.41
CA LEU A 20 4.15 19.24 -7.77
C LEU A 20 4.40 17.79 -8.19
N TYR A 21 5.54 17.23 -7.83
CA TYR A 21 5.85 15.83 -8.09
C TYR A 21 4.89 14.90 -7.37
N LEU A 22 4.65 15.13 -6.08
CA LEU A 22 3.71 14.33 -5.30
C LEU A 22 2.27 14.48 -5.80
N GLN A 23 1.88 15.67 -6.23
CA GLN A 23 0.55 15.91 -6.81
C GLN A 23 0.38 15.18 -8.14
N ASN A 24 1.36 15.25 -9.03
CA ASN A 24 1.34 14.50 -10.28
C ASN A 24 1.31 12.99 -10.04
N LEU A 25 2.07 12.52 -9.05
CA LEU A 25 2.06 11.12 -8.66
C LEU A 25 0.68 10.70 -8.09
N MET A 26 0.00 11.59 -7.36
CA MET A 26 -1.33 11.36 -6.83
C MET A 26 -2.40 11.18 -7.93
N GLU A 27 -2.24 11.81 -9.07
CA GLU A 27 -3.15 11.66 -10.21
C GLU A 27 -3.01 10.30 -10.89
N SER A 28 -1.80 9.77 -10.93
CA SER A 28 -1.49 8.48 -11.56
C SER A 28 -1.56 7.28 -10.59
N ALA A 29 -1.40 7.51 -9.30
CA ALA A 29 -1.34 6.46 -8.30
C ALA A 29 -2.73 5.90 -7.95
N GLN A 30 -2.81 4.58 -7.83
CA GLN A 30 -4.02 3.90 -7.38
C GLN A 30 -4.08 3.69 -5.86
N HIS A 31 -2.93 3.73 -5.19
CA HIS A 31 -2.79 3.48 -3.75
C HIS A 31 -1.95 4.55 -3.08
N PHE A 32 -2.34 4.91 -1.86
CA PHE A 32 -1.60 5.88 -1.06
C PHE A 32 -0.15 5.46 -0.77
N SER A 33 0.12 4.15 -0.67
CA SER A 33 1.46 3.61 -0.41
C SER A 33 2.53 4.07 -1.42
N VAL A 34 2.14 4.36 -2.65
CA VAL A 34 3.06 4.88 -3.69
C VAL A 34 3.56 6.27 -3.32
N ILE A 35 2.64 7.13 -2.88
CA ILE A 35 2.95 8.51 -2.47
C ILE A 35 3.76 8.51 -1.18
N GLU A 36 3.38 7.67 -0.24
CA GLU A 36 4.09 7.50 1.03
C GLU A 36 5.54 7.04 0.80
N SER A 37 5.75 6.06 -0.08
CA SER A 37 7.09 5.60 -0.47
C SER A 37 7.91 6.70 -1.12
N ALA A 38 7.33 7.49 -2.02
CA ALA A 38 8.00 8.61 -2.67
C ALA A 38 8.39 9.69 -1.66
N TYR A 39 7.48 10.04 -0.75
CA TYR A 39 7.72 11.00 0.32
C TYR A 39 8.90 10.58 1.21
N TYR A 40 8.91 9.35 1.69
CA TYR A 40 9.99 8.86 2.56
C TYR A 40 11.33 8.72 1.82
N ARG A 41 11.33 8.36 0.54
CA ARG A 41 12.55 8.31 -0.27
C ARG A 41 13.18 9.69 -0.43
N ILE A 42 12.38 10.72 -0.71
CA ILE A 42 12.86 12.10 -0.83
C ILE A 42 13.39 12.59 0.51
N LYS A 43 12.65 12.34 1.59
CA LYS A 43 13.06 12.70 2.94
C LYS A 43 14.39 12.06 3.32
N TRP A 44 14.54 10.77 3.07
CA TRP A 44 15.76 10.02 3.35
C TRP A 44 16.96 10.53 2.53
N ALA A 45 16.78 10.79 1.23
CA ALA A 45 17.82 11.28 0.36
C ALA A 45 18.37 12.64 0.84
N HIS A 46 17.49 13.57 1.24
CA HIS A 46 17.91 14.86 1.78
C HIS A 46 18.60 14.72 3.13
N SER A 47 18.15 13.81 3.96
CA SER A 47 18.79 13.49 5.25
C SER A 47 20.22 12.96 5.08
N LEU A 48 20.46 12.14 4.05
CA LEU A 48 21.81 11.62 3.76
C LEU A 48 22.79 12.72 3.35
N VAL A 49 22.33 13.67 2.57
CA VAL A 49 23.18 14.76 2.07
C VAL A 49 23.37 15.88 3.11
N GLY A 50 22.56 15.86 4.19
CA GLY A 50 22.62 16.88 5.23
C GLY A 50 22.10 18.25 4.79
N VAL A 51 21.27 18.29 3.74
CA VAL A 51 20.65 19.51 3.22
C VAL A 51 19.28 19.71 3.86
N ASN A 52 18.81 20.95 3.88
CA ASN A 52 17.49 21.27 4.38
C ASN A 52 16.41 20.43 3.67
N ASN A 53 15.55 19.82 4.47
CA ASN A 53 14.58 18.84 3.97
C ASN A 53 13.29 19.52 3.54
N PRO A 54 12.95 19.52 2.25
CA PRO A 54 11.70 20.13 1.78
C PRO A 54 10.45 19.42 2.30
N CYS A 55 10.57 18.17 2.73
CA CYS A 55 9.46 17.39 3.27
C CYS A 55 8.99 17.85 4.66
N ASP A 56 9.75 18.68 5.35
CA ASP A 56 9.37 19.23 6.65
C ASP A 56 8.45 20.46 6.52
N SER A 57 8.16 20.89 5.29
CA SER A 57 7.23 21.98 5.00
C SER A 57 5.78 21.58 5.28
N GLU A 58 5.01 22.51 5.81
CA GLU A 58 3.55 22.32 6.03
C GLU A 58 2.80 22.05 4.73
N ILE A 59 3.23 22.67 3.62
CA ILE A 59 2.62 22.48 2.30
C ILE A 59 2.69 21.02 1.89
N ILE A 60 3.85 20.40 2.06
CA ILE A 60 4.04 18.97 1.74
C ILE A 60 3.20 18.09 2.66
N ALA A 61 3.12 18.43 3.94
CA ALA A 61 2.25 17.71 4.88
C ALA A 61 0.77 17.78 4.47
N TYR A 62 0.29 18.94 4.02
CA TYR A 62 -1.08 19.07 3.49
C TYR A 62 -1.32 18.24 2.23
N ILE A 63 -0.37 18.22 1.30
CA ILE A 63 -0.46 17.42 0.06
C ILE A 63 -0.52 15.93 0.41
N VAL A 64 0.33 15.45 1.28
CA VAL A 64 0.35 14.04 1.73
C VAL A 64 -0.96 13.66 2.42
N ASN A 65 -1.49 14.53 3.29
CA ASN A 65 -2.77 14.29 3.96
C ASN A 65 -3.95 14.30 2.97
N ALA A 66 -3.92 15.18 1.97
CA ALA A 66 -4.93 15.21 0.90
C ALA A 66 -4.87 13.92 0.07
N ALA A 67 -3.67 13.47 -0.27
CA ALA A 67 -3.46 12.21 -0.97
C ALA A 67 -3.97 11.00 -0.17
N ARG A 68 -3.71 10.99 1.14
CA ARG A 68 -4.22 9.95 2.04
C ARG A 68 -5.74 9.88 2.01
N ARG A 69 -6.42 11.03 2.06
CA ARG A 69 -7.89 11.08 2.01
C ARG A 69 -8.44 10.65 0.66
N LYS A 70 -7.81 11.09 -0.44
CA LYS A 70 -8.25 10.79 -1.82
C LYS A 70 -8.04 9.31 -2.18
N LEU A 71 -6.91 8.73 -1.80
CA LEU A 71 -6.52 7.37 -2.17
C LEU A 71 -6.80 6.33 -1.09
N ASN A 72 -7.37 6.76 0.04
CA ASN A 72 -7.78 5.83 1.09
C ASN A 72 -9.04 5.08 0.62
N ARG A 73 -8.83 3.89 0.08
CA ARG A 73 -9.94 2.98 -0.16
C ARG A 73 -10.41 2.45 1.17
N SER A 74 -11.73 2.51 1.39
CA SER A 74 -12.33 1.82 2.53
C SER A 74 -11.87 0.36 2.51
N PHE A 75 -11.26 -0.06 3.60
CA PHE A 75 -10.83 -1.44 3.75
C PHE A 75 -12.07 -2.33 3.68
N LYS A 76 -12.23 -3.05 2.56
CA LYS A 76 -13.28 -4.04 2.44
C LYS A 76 -12.92 -5.16 3.42
N LYS A 77 -13.61 -5.22 4.55
CA LYS A 77 -13.46 -6.33 5.49
C LYS A 77 -13.68 -7.63 4.70
N ASN A 78 -12.75 -8.54 4.83
CA ASN A 78 -12.96 -9.89 4.35
C ASN A 78 -14.21 -10.44 5.04
N GLU A 79 -15.10 -11.02 4.29
CA GLU A 79 -16.26 -11.69 4.85
C GLU A 79 -15.78 -12.84 5.74
N PRO A 80 -16.38 -13.01 6.91
CA PRO A 80 -16.01 -14.13 7.79
C PRO A 80 -16.28 -15.45 7.06
N VAL A 81 -15.41 -16.41 7.26
CA VAL A 81 -15.58 -17.76 6.72
C VAL A 81 -16.78 -18.40 7.40
N THR A 82 -17.84 -18.62 6.62
CA THR A 82 -19.05 -19.29 7.11
C THR A 82 -18.93 -20.81 6.93
N PRO A 83 -19.72 -21.61 7.67
CA PRO A 83 -19.78 -23.06 7.49
C PRO A 83 -20.08 -23.46 6.04
N ASP A 84 -20.92 -22.71 5.35
CA ASP A 84 -21.29 -22.97 3.94
C ASP A 84 -20.09 -22.86 2.99
N ILE A 85 -19.20 -21.92 3.26
CA ILE A 85 -17.94 -21.78 2.50
C ILE A 85 -17.06 -23.00 2.74
N MET A 86 -16.97 -23.47 3.96
CA MET A 86 -16.21 -24.68 4.30
C MET A 86 -16.78 -25.91 3.60
N ILE A 87 -18.08 -26.09 3.58
CA ILE A 87 -18.74 -27.20 2.89
C ILE A 87 -18.46 -27.16 1.38
N LYS A 88 -18.55 -25.99 0.76
CA LYS A 88 -18.20 -25.81 -0.67
C LYS A 88 -16.73 -26.12 -0.94
N LEU A 89 -15.85 -25.70 -0.06
CA LEU A 89 -14.42 -25.93 -0.18
C LEU A 89 -14.10 -27.44 -0.08
N PHE A 90 -14.74 -28.15 0.86
CA PHE A 90 -14.65 -29.61 0.95
C PHE A 90 -15.20 -30.30 -0.32
N ALA A 91 -16.32 -29.84 -0.85
CA ALA A 91 -16.93 -30.40 -2.07
C ALA A 91 -15.99 -30.26 -3.30
N ILE A 92 -15.27 -29.15 -3.39
CA ILE A 92 -14.36 -28.89 -4.53
C ILE A 92 -13.09 -29.73 -4.41
N TYR A 93 -12.49 -29.84 -3.23
CA TYR A 93 -11.17 -30.43 -3.04
C TYR A 93 -11.22 -31.90 -2.54
N ASN A 94 -12.36 -32.40 -2.14
CA ASN A 94 -12.52 -33.80 -1.69
C ASN A 94 -12.95 -34.70 -2.85
N THR A 95 -12.16 -34.70 -3.93
CA THR A 95 -12.35 -35.58 -5.08
C THR A 95 -11.54 -36.86 -4.93
N ALA A 96 -11.88 -37.90 -5.71
CA ALA A 96 -11.16 -39.19 -5.70
C ALA A 96 -9.67 -39.04 -6.10
N ASP A 97 -9.35 -38.07 -6.93
CA ASP A 97 -8.00 -37.76 -7.43
C ASP A 97 -7.29 -36.67 -6.63
N ARG A 98 -7.65 -36.49 -5.38
CA ARG A 98 -7.08 -35.45 -4.54
C ARG A 98 -5.55 -35.58 -4.38
N THR A 99 -4.86 -34.48 -4.56
CA THR A 99 -3.42 -34.41 -4.36
C THR A 99 -3.07 -34.14 -2.90
N LEU A 100 -1.80 -34.42 -2.53
CA LEU A 100 -1.30 -34.09 -1.18
C LEU A 100 -1.45 -32.59 -0.85
N LYS A 101 -1.37 -31.71 -1.88
CA LYS A 101 -1.59 -30.26 -1.73
C LYS A 101 -3.02 -29.95 -1.32
N ASP A 102 -4.00 -30.59 -1.92
CA ASP A 102 -5.42 -30.41 -1.62
C ASP A 102 -5.73 -30.86 -0.19
N LEU A 103 -5.13 -31.96 0.22
CA LEU A 103 -5.29 -32.49 1.58
C LEU A 103 -4.69 -31.53 2.62
N ARG A 104 -3.52 -30.95 2.36
CA ARG A 104 -2.91 -29.94 3.23
C ARG A 104 -3.76 -28.68 3.31
N LEU A 105 -4.30 -28.20 2.18
CA LEU A 105 -5.17 -27.05 2.14
C LEU A 105 -6.43 -27.24 2.98
N LEU A 106 -7.12 -28.38 2.80
CA LEU A 106 -8.31 -28.74 3.58
C LEU A 106 -8.02 -28.83 5.07
N THR A 107 -6.90 -29.46 5.44
CA THR A 107 -6.49 -29.60 6.85
C THR A 107 -6.19 -28.23 7.48
N LEU A 108 -5.46 -27.37 6.77
CA LEU A 108 -5.17 -26.01 7.25
C LEU A 108 -6.44 -25.18 7.42
N CYS A 109 -7.34 -25.21 6.44
CA CYS A 109 -8.61 -24.50 6.52
C CYS A 109 -9.48 -24.99 7.66
N SER A 110 -9.53 -26.31 7.88
CA SER A 110 -10.31 -26.91 8.97
C SER A 110 -9.74 -26.54 10.35
N LEU A 111 -8.43 -26.62 10.51
CA LEU A 111 -7.76 -26.28 11.77
C LEU A 111 -7.91 -24.80 12.10
N THR A 112 -7.75 -23.91 11.12
CA THR A 112 -7.93 -22.47 11.34
C THR A 112 -9.36 -22.13 11.68
N TYR A 113 -10.32 -22.72 10.99
CA TYR A 113 -11.74 -22.51 11.25
C TYR A 113 -12.15 -22.97 12.65
N THR A 114 -11.78 -24.18 13.04
CA THR A 114 -12.08 -24.73 14.38
C THR A 114 -11.31 -23.99 15.47
N GLY A 115 -10.05 -23.61 15.22
CA GLY A 115 -9.24 -22.84 16.15
C GLY A 115 -9.83 -21.46 16.44
N PHE A 116 -10.38 -20.78 15.44
CA PHE A 116 -11.07 -19.50 15.63
C PHE A 116 -12.37 -19.64 16.44
N LEU A 117 -13.11 -20.73 16.26
CA LEU A 117 -14.35 -20.96 17.01
C LEU A 117 -14.10 -21.32 18.47
N THR A 118 -12.95 -21.92 18.79
CA THR A 118 -12.61 -22.28 20.18
C THR A 118 -12.02 -21.14 20.99
N LEU A 119 -11.61 -20.04 20.32
CA LEU A 119 -11.03 -18.84 20.96
C LEU A 119 -12.07 -17.75 21.26
N GLN A 120 -13.34 -17.94 20.91
CA GLN A 120 -14.45 -17.06 21.28
C GLN A 120 -15.19 -17.59 22.49
#